data_67c973c164a14662ff39305bb3ab0b8f
#
_entry.id   67c973c164a14662ff39305bb3ab0b8f
#
_cell.length_a   1.000
_cell.length_b   1.000
_cell.length_c   1.000
_cell.angle_alpha   90.00
_cell.angle_beta   90.00
_cell.angle_gamma   90.00
#
_symmetry.space_group_name_H-M   'P 1'
#
loop_
_entity.id
_entity.type
_entity.pdbx_description
1 polymer ?
#
loop_
_entity_poly.entity_id
_entity_poly.type
_entity_poly.pdbx_seq_one_letter_code
_entity_poly.pdbx_strand_id
1 'polypeptide(L)'
;VKTAQLAESLSTWGGNGRHEMTRVKEKLAAYVKTGQLGIFTNGYWGHPAMKLSPEVNLLATAHYLQALDVQRKANKIVAILGSKTPHIQNVAVGGVANPIAPDSQSVLGVERLLAIKGYIDELADFVNNVYLVDVAAIGAFYADWTKVGKGVTNYLSVPDLPLDTKGTKFAVPGGYIKGGDLAGYKPITSFNDAYFRDGVQESVKHAWYKGGKGALHPYKGETVPQYTDFQDNGKYSWVKSPTFYGDTVQVGPLARVLAWAAAKYEPGLRHLNRVIGMAESIAKTKIPLDALHSTIGRHAARAVVCASMVENLQQQ
;
A
#
# COMPACT_ATOMS: atom_id res chain seq x y z
N VAL A 1 23.66 1.95 -25.28
CA VAL A 1 22.96 3.04 -25.99
C VAL A 1 21.59 2.57 -26.44
N LYS A 2 21.47 1.51 -27.25
CA LYS A 2 20.20 1.02 -27.83
C LYS A 2 19.11 0.72 -26.74
N THR A 3 19.45 0.01 -25.67
CA THR A 3 18.50 -0.32 -24.58
C THR A 3 17.96 0.94 -23.90
N ALA A 4 18.80 1.95 -23.63
CA ALA A 4 18.36 3.20 -23.02
C ALA A 4 17.44 4.02 -23.95
N GLN A 5 17.70 4.01 -25.27
CA GLN A 5 16.84 4.64 -26.27
C GLN A 5 15.46 3.97 -26.36
N LEU A 6 15.44 2.62 -26.35
CA LEU A 6 14.19 1.88 -26.37
C LEU A 6 13.40 2.08 -25.05
N ALA A 7 14.08 2.08 -23.90
CA ALA A 7 13.44 2.36 -22.62
C ALA A 7 12.79 3.76 -22.59
N GLU A 8 13.50 4.79 -23.09
CA GLU A 8 12.96 6.14 -23.21
C GLU A 8 11.67 6.17 -24.06
N SER A 9 11.62 5.41 -25.16
CA SER A 9 10.46 5.39 -26.04
C SER A 9 9.21 4.68 -25.49
N LEU A 10 9.35 3.94 -24.40
CA LEU A 10 8.24 3.20 -23.77
C LEU A 10 7.38 4.07 -22.86
N SER A 11 7.83 5.27 -22.52
CA SER A 11 7.09 6.16 -21.64
C SER A 11 7.19 7.61 -22.13
N THR A 12 6.08 8.32 -22.06
CA THR A 12 5.98 9.74 -22.42
C THR A 12 6.14 10.66 -21.20
N TRP A 13 6.33 10.12 -20.02
CA TRP A 13 6.52 10.91 -18.81
C TRP A 13 7.86 11.65 -18.81
N GLY A 14 7.83 12.96 -18.50
CA GLY A 14 8.99 13.85 -18.65
C GLY A 14 10.23 13.48 -17.83
N GLY A 15 10.11 12.65 -16.79
CA GLY A 15 11.23 12.15 -16.00
C GLY A 15 12.03 11.00 -16.67
N ASN A 16 11.64 10.55 -17.87
CA ASN A 16 12.20 9.37 -18.54
C ASN A 16 13.13 9.68 -19.71
N GLY A 17 13.84 10.80 -19.69
CA GLY A 17 14.76 11.16 -20.75
C GLY A 17 15.93 10.18 -20.90
N ARG A 18 16.50 10.12 -22.12
CA ARG A 18 17.63 9.23 -22.47
C ARG A 18 18.81 9.33 -21.49
N HIS A 19 19.09 10.53 -21.01
CA HIS A 19 20.16 10.77 -20.04
C HIS A 19 19.90 9.97 -18.75
N GLU A 20 18.68 10.01 -18.22
CA GLU A 20 18.29 9.28 -17.02
C GLU A 20 18.37 7.76 -17.24
N MET A 21 17.84 7.27 -18.35
CA MET A 21 17.94 5.83 -18.68
C MET A 21 19.38 5.37 -18.82
N THR A 22 20.26 6.18 -19.42
CA THR A 22 21.69 5.88 -19.53
C THR A 22 22.36 5.86 -18.17
N ARG A 23 22.10 6.86 -17.33
CA ARG A 23 22.62 6.97 -15.96
C ARG A 23 22.23 5.77 -15.09
N VAL A 24 20.95 5.37 -15.12
CA VAL A 24 20.48 4.19 -14.39
C VAL A 24 21.12 2.92 -14.88
N LYS A 25 21.23 2.73 -16.21
CA LYS A 25 21.90 1.59 -16.80
C LYS A 25 23.38 1.48 -16.38
N GLU A 26 24.11 2.58 -16.39
CA GLU A 26 25.52 2.62 -15.96
C GLU A 26 25.67 2.31 -14.47
N LYS A 27 24.80 2.86 -13.63
CA LYS A 27 24.77 2.52 -12.19
C LYS A 27 24.53 1.03 -11.96
N LEU A 28 23.54 0.44 -12.64
CA LEU A 28 23.25 -0.98 -12.53
C LEU A 28 24.43 -1.83 -13.00
N ALA A 29 25.05 -1.48 -14.13
CA ALA A 29 26.22 -2.19 -14.65
C ALA A 29 27.41 -2.11 -13.68
N ALA A 30 27.65 -0.94 -13.08
CA ALA A 30 28.69 -0.77 -12.06
C ALA A 30 28.39 -1.60 -10.81
N TYR A 31 27.16 -1.58 -10.33
CA TYR A 31 26.73 -2.36 -9.16
C TYR A 31 26.91 -3.87 -9.40
N VAL A 32 26.48 -4.39 -10.54
CA VAL A 32 26.62 -5.82 -10.88
C VAL A 32 28.10 -6.22 -10.94
N LYS A 33 28.99 -5.34 -11.46
CA LYS A 33 30.44 -5.61 -11.52
C LYS A 33 31.09 -5.76 -10.14
N THR A 34 30.51 -5.20 -9.08
CA THR A 34 31.07 -5.35 -7.72
C THR A 34 31.01 -6.79 -7.21
N GLY A 35 30.11 -7.61 -7.74
CA GLY A 35 29.81 -8.94 -7.21
C GLY A 35 29.13 -8.95 -5.83
N GLN A 36 28.96 -7.78 -5.20
CA GLN A 36 28.37 -7.65 -3.86
C GLN A 36 26.85 -7.37 -3.96
N LEU A 37 26.14 -8.33 -4.53
CA LEU A 37 24.71 -8.15 -4.84
C LEU A 37 23.78 -8.30 -3.62
N GLY A 38 24.29 -8.75 -2.47
CA GLY A 38 23.49 -8.93 -1.26
C GLY A 38 22.26 -9.81 -1.47
N ILE A 39 21.09 -9.30 -1.13
CA ILE A 39 19.80 -10.00 -1.31
C ILE A 39 19.47 -10.31 -2.78
N PHE A 40 20.11 -9.63 -3.74
CA PHE A 40 19.91 -9.87 -5.18
C PHE A 40 20.72 -11.05 -5.72
N THR A 41 21.49 -11.77 -4.90
CA THR A 41 22.20 -13.01 -5.27
C THR A 41 21.31 -14.26 -5.22
N ASN A 42 20.01 -14.11 -5.11
CA ASN A 42 19.05 -15.19 -4.84
C ASN A 42 18.87 -16.22 -5.98
N GLY A 43 19.51 -16.05 -7.13
CA GLY A 43 19.49 -17.00 -8.25
C GLY A 43 18.20 -17.01 -9.08
N TYR A 44 17.26 -16.09 -8.85
CA TYR A 44 16.04 -15.99 -9.66
C TYR A 44 16.27 -15.33 -11.04
N TRP A 45 17.42 -14.72 -11.25
CA TRP A 45 17.77 -14.06 -12.51
C TRP A 45 17.77 -15.05 -13.67
N GLY A 46 17.05 -14.70 -14.74
CA GLY A 46 16.92 -15.57 -15.91
C GLY A 46 15.91 -16.70 -15.74
N HIS A 47 15.13 -16.73 -14.66
CA HIS A 47 14.04 -17.70 -14.52
C HIS A 47 13.05 -17.56 -15.69
N PRO A 48 12.56 -18.69 -16.29
CA PRO A 48 11.69 -18.64 -17.49
C PRO A 48 10.36 -17.91 -17.26
N ALA A 49 9.93 -17.74 -16.00
CA ALA A 49 8.77 -16.92 -15.67
C ALA A 49 9.01 -15.40 -15.80
N MET A 50 10.26 -14.95 -15.94
CA MET A 50 10.59 -13.54 -16.15
C MET A 50 10.38 -13.17 -17.62
N LYS A 51 9.31 -12.40 -17.91
CA LYS A 51 8.88 -12.10 -19.28
C LYS A 51 9.26 -10.70 -19.78
N LEU A 52 9.70 -9.80 -18.87
CA LEU A 52 9.98 -8.43 -19.24
C LEU A 52 11.28 -8.32 -20.06
N SER A 53 11.24 -7.53 -21.13
CA SER A 53 12.44 -7.23 -21.91
C SER A 53 13.45 -6.39 -21.11
N PRO A 54 14.74 -6.36 -21.53
CA PRO A 54 15.76 -5.54 -20.87
C PRO A 54 15.38 -4.05 -20.80
N GLU A 55 14.67 -3.54 -21.80
CA GLU A 55 14.22 -2.15 -21.88
C GLU A 55 13.13 -1.85 -20.85
N VAL A 56 12.13 -2.73 -20.72
CA VAL A 56 11.08 -2.61 -19.73
C VAL A 56 11.64 -2.75 -18.31
N ASN A 57 12.58 -3.68 -18.10
CA ASN A 57 13.26 -3.82 -16.81
C ASN A 57 14.08 -2.57 -16.45
N LEU A 58 14.78 -1.96 -17.42
CA LEU A 58 15.51 -0.72 -17.20
C LEU A 58 14.57 0.43 -16.83
N LEU A 59 13.46 0.59 -17.55
CA LEU A 59 12.45 1.60 -17.28
C LEU A 59 11.86 1.39 -15.89
N ALA A 60 11.40 0.19 -15.57
CA ALA A 60 10.82 -0.13 -14.25
C ALA A 60 11.83 0.11 -13.11
N THR A 61 13.12 -0.17 -13.32
CA THR A 61 14.17 0.10 -12.34
C THR A 61 14.39 1.61 -12.17
N ALA A 62 14.37 2.39 -13.25
CA ALA A 62 14.46 3.84 -13.18
C ALA A 62 13.28 4.42 -12.38
N HIS A 63 12.06 3.98 -12.68
CA HIS A 63 10.85 4.36 -11.94
C HIS A 63 10.91 3.95 -10.46
N TYR A 64 11.46 2.78 -10.14
CA TYR A 64 11.67 2.36 -8.75
C TYR A 64 12.60 3.31 -7.99
N LEU A 65 13.72 3.73 -8.61
CA LEU A 65 14.64 4.69 -7.99
C LEU A 65 13.98 6.06 -7.81
N GLN A 66 13.19 6.50 -8.79
CA GLN A 66 12.42 7.74 -8.70
C GLN A 66 11.35 7.65 -7.61
N ALA A 67 10.70 6.49 -7.45
CA ALA A 67 9.74 6.24 -6.38
C ALA A 67 10.33 6.44 -4.98
N LEU A 68 11.62 6.12 -4.77
CA LEU A 68 12.30 6.38 -3.49
C LEU A 68 12.40 7.90 -3.20
N ASP A 69 12.66 8.71 -4.23
CA ASP A 69 12.65 10.18 -4.08
C ASP A 69 11.24 10.72 -3.83
N VAL A 70 10.23 10.17 -4.48
CA VAL A 70 8.82 10.52 -4.26
C VAL A 70 8.38 10.15 -2.85
N GLN A 71 8.76 8.98 -2.34
CA GLN A 71 8.52 8.57 -0.95
C GLN A 71 9.18 9.53 0.05
N ARG A 72 10.40 10.01 -0.25
CA ARG A 72 11.08 11.01 0.57
C ARG A 72 10.29 12.31 0.65
N LYS A 73 9.65 12.74 -0.44
CA LYS A 73 8.77 13.93 -0.46
C LYS A 73 7.50 13.71 0.38
N ALA A 74 6.87 12.54 0.29
CA ALA A 74 5.76 12.17 1.15
C ALA A 74 6.15 12.21 2.64
N ASN A 75 7.32 11.68 3.00
CA ASN A 75 7.85 11.76 4.35
C ASN A 75 8.13 13.20 4.82
N LYS A 76 8.51 14.12 3.91
CA LYS A 76 8.64 15.55 4.26
C LYS A 76 7.31 16.17 4.65
N ILE A 77 6.21 15.82 3.97
CA ILE A 77 4.86 16.27 4.34
C ILE A 77 4.55 15.82 5.77
N VAL A 78 4.78 14.54 6.08
CA VAL A 78 4.58 14.00 7.43
C VAL A 78 5.44 14.74 8.45
N ALA A 79 6.71 15.03 8.14
CA ALA A 79 7.60 15.77 9.04
C ALA A 79 7.18 17.22 9.24
N ILE A 80 6.68 17.90 8.21
CA ILE A 80 6.18 19.29 8.34
C ILE A 80 4.93 19.32 9.22
N LEU A 81 3.98 18.40 9.02
CA LEU A 81 2.74 18.33 9.78
C LEU A 81 2.94 17.77 11.18
N GLY A 82 3.78 16.78 11.35
CA GLY A 82 3.96 15.98 12.56
C GLY A 82 5.23 16.30 13.35
N SER A 83 6.02 17.32 12.95
CA SER A 83 7.32 17.73 13.50
C SER A 83 8.46 16.75 13.27
N LYS A 84 8.19 15.50 12.99
CA LYS A 84 9.13 14.46 12.52
C LYS A 84 8.41 13.31 11.83
N THR A 85 9.18 12.39 11.24
CA THR A 85 8.72 11.15 10.62
C THR A 85 9.62 9.98 11.08
N PRO A 86 9.13 8.74 11.19
CA PRO A 86 7.77 8.27 10.90
C PRO A 86 6.76 8.48 12.04
N HIS A 87 7.21 8.57 13.29
CA HIS A 87 6.34 8.76 14.45
C HIS A 87 6.21 10.23 14.79
N ILE A 88 5.04 10.80 14.56
CA ILE A 88 4.76 12.22 14.86
C ILE A 88 4.93 12.50 16.36
N GLN A 89 5.37 13.72 16.69
CA GLN A 89 5.63 14.12 18.08
C GLN A 89 4.94 15.43 18.49
N ASN A 90 3.96 15.88 17.72
CA ASN A 90 3.23 17.12 17.98
C ASN A 90 1.80 16.89 18.48
N VAL A 91 1.45 15.66 18.87
CA VAL A 91 0.16 15.35 19.45
C VAL A 91 0.07 15.95 20.85
N ALA A 92 -0.99 16.71 21.10
CA ALA A 92 -1.27 17.35 22.37
C ALA A 92 -2.70 17.03 22.84
N VAL A 93 -2.99 17.25 24.11
CA VAL A 93 -4.36 17.09 24.63
C VAL A 93 -5.29 18.04 23.89
N GLY A 94 -6.28 17.48 23.23
CA GLY A 94 -7.26 18.23 22.43
C GLY A 94 -6.89 18.45 20.97
N GLY A 95 -5.73 17.91 20.49
CA GLY A 95 -5.36 18.05 19.08
C GLY A 95 -3.86 17.97 18.82
N VAL A 96 -3.33 18.98 18.13
CA VAL A 96 -1.91 19.07 17.75
C VAL A 96 -1.31 20.41 18.16
N ALA A 97 -0.02 20.42 18.50
CA ALA A 97 0.72 21.60 18.89
C ALA A 97 1.30 22.39 17.69
N ASN A 98 0.80 22.16 16.49
CA ASN A 98 1.26 22.80 15.27
C ASN A 98 0.07 23.43 14.52
N PRO A 99 -0.47 24.58 14.98
CA PRO A 99 -1.63 25.20 14.39
C PRO A 99 -1.34 25.78 13.00
N ILE A 100 -2.38 25.92 12.19
CA ILE A 100 -2.32 26.67 10.94
C ILE A 100 -2.40 28.16 11.31
N ALA A 101 -1.35 28.91 10.98
CA ALA A 101 -1.27 30.36 11.16
C ALA A 101 -0.51 30.98 9.98
N PRO A 102 -1.22 31.48 8.97
CA PRO A 102 -0.64 31.90 7.68
C PRO A 102 0.52 32.87 7.83
N ASP A 103 0.47 33.78 8.78
CA ASP A 103 1.48 34.84 9.01
C ASP A 103 2.65 34.39 9.91
N SER A 104 2.63 33.14 10.38
CA SER A 104 3.64 32.63 11.29
C SER A 104 4.79 31.93 10.55
N GLN A 105 6.02 32.23 10.96
CA GLN A 105 7.21 31.49 10.51
C GLN A 105 7.50 30.24 11.36
N SER A 106 6.92 30.14 12.55
CA SER A 106 7.24 29.09 13.52
C SER A 106 6.32 27.86 13.46
N VAL A 107 5.13 28.01 12.88
CA VAL A 107 4.11 26.94 12.74
C VAL A 107 3.75 26.72 11.27
N LEU A 108 2.56 26.19 10.96
CA LEU A 108 2.13 25.98 9.57
C LEU A 108 1.74 27.33 8.91
N GLY A 109 2.76 28.11 8.53
CA GLY A 109 2.60 29.33 7.74
C GLY A 109 2.40 29.05 6.26
N VAL A 110 2.16 30.11 5.47
CA VAL A 110 1.90 30.03 4.02
C VAL A 110 3.01 29.28 3.28
N GLU A 111 4.27 29.53 3.57
CA GLU A 111 5.40 28.87 2.89
C GLU A 111 5.38 27.36 3.08
N ARG A 112 5.09 26.88 4.30
CA ARG A 112 5.00 25.43 4.58
C ARG A 112 3.79 24.80 3.91
N LEU A 113 2.65 25.48 3.87
CA LEU A 113 1.46 25.02 3.19
C LEU A 113 1.69 24.93 1.67
N LEU A 114 2.34 25.93 1.06
CA LEU A 114 2.72 25.88 -0.35
C LEU A 114 3.73 24.78 -0.65
N ALA A 115 4.68 24.53 0.25
CA ALA A 115 5.62 23.42 0.10
C ALA A 115 4.90 22.06 0.17
N ILE A 116 3.96 21.90 1.10
CA ILE A 116 3.11 20.69 1.18
C ILE A 116 2.34 20.50 -0.11
N LYS A 117 1.67 21.56 -0.60
CA LYS A 117 0.93 21.51 -1.88
C LYS A 117 1.84 21.08 -3.03
N GLY A 118 3.02 21.68 -3.16
CA GLY A 118 3.99 21.30 -4.21
C GLY A 118 4.38 19.83 -4.14
N TYR A 119 4.63 19.31 -2.93
CA TYR A 119 4.92 17.87 -2.77
C TYR A 119 3.72 16.98 -3.12
N ILE A 120 2.50 17.38 -2.77
CA ILE A 120 1.28 16.63 -3.12
C ILE A 120 1.10 16.60 -4.65
N ASP A 121 1.32 17.70 -5.35
CA ASP A 121 1.22 17.77 -6.81
C ASP A 121 2.26 16.85 -7.48
N GLU A 122 3.50 16.83 -7.01
CA GLU A 122 4.53 15.90 -7.50
C GLU A 122 4.19 14.43 -7.21
N LEU A 123 3.65 14.14 -6.01
CA LEU A 123 3.15 12.80 -5.65
C LEU A 123 2.02 12.37 -6.60
N ALA A 124 1.06 13.25 -6.86
CA ALA A 124 -0.07 12.98 -7.74
C ALA A 124 0.38 12.72 -9.18
N ASP A 125 1.32 13.52 -9.70
CA ASP A 125 1.89 13.32 -11.03
C ASP A 125 2.55 11.94 -11.14
N PHE A 126 3.46 11.60 -10.21
CA PHE A 126 4.15 10.32 -10.23
C PHE A 126 3.20 9.12 -10.07
N VAL A 127 2.27 9.19 -9.11
CA VAL A 127 1.34 8.09 -8.86
C VAL A 127 0.43 7.84 -10.07
N ASN A 128 -0.10 8.90 -10.68
CA ASN A 128 -1.05 8.78 -11.79
C ASN A 128 -0.39 8.46 -13.13
N ASN A 129 0.79 8.98 -13.39
CA ASN A 129 1.43 8.90 -14.71
C ASN A 129 2.56 7.88 -14.79
N VAL A 130 3.04 7.38 -13.65
CA VAL A 130 4.11 6.37 -13.58
C VAL A 130 3.63 5.14 -12.84
N TYR A 131 3.37 5.23 -11.54
CA TYR A 131 3.13 4.05 -10.72
C TYR A 131 1.91 3.25 -11.16
N LEU A 132 0.79 3.93 -11.40
CA LEU A 132 -0.46 3.30 -11.81
C LEU A 132 -0.33 2.65 -13.20
N VAL A 133 0.39 3.32 -14.09
CA VAL A 133 0.66 2.85 -15.47
C VAL A 133 1.59 1.64 -15.45
N ASP A 134 2.68 1.68 -14.68
CA ASP A 134 3.61 0.56 -14.54
C ASP A 134 2.92 -0.69 -14.01
N VAL A 135 2.10 -0.54 -12.97
CA VAL A 135 1.37 -1.67 -12.38
C VAL A 135 0.40 -2.29 -13.40
N ALA A 136 -0.31 -1.47 -14.17
CA ALA A 136 -1.20 -1.96 -15.22
C ALA A 136 -0.42 -2.66 -16.34
N ALA A 137 0.67 -2.07 -16.82
CA ALA A 137 1.50 -2.62 -17.90
C ALA A 137 2.19 -3.92 -17.47
N ILE A 138 2.86 -3.94 -16.32
CA ILE A 138 3.51 -5.14 -15.79
C ILE A 138 2.48 -6.22 -15.50
N GLY A 139 1.34 -5.87 -14.91
CA GLY A 139 0.22 -6.78 -14.68
C GLY A 139 -0.27 -7.45 -15.97
N ALA A 140 -0.33 -6.70 -17.07
CA ALA A 140 -0.71 -7.23 -18.38
C ALA A 140 0.29 -8.25 -18.93
N PHE A 141 1.60 -8.04 -18.75
CA PHE A 141 2.64 -9.02 -19.13
C PHE A 141 2.52 -10.34 -18.36
N TYR A 142 2.01 -10.28 -17.13
CA TYR A 142 1.83 -11.43 -16.25
C TYR A 142 0.35 -11.79 -16.04
N ALA A 143 -0.50 -11.57 -17.04
CA ALA A 143 -1.93 -11.86 -16.96
C ALA A 143 -2.24 -13.34 -16.65
N ASP A 144 -1.34 -14.26 -16.97
CA ASP A 144 -1.43 -15.68 -16.61
C ASP A 144 -1.21 -15.95 -15.11
N TRP A 145 -0.71 -14.97 -14.34
CA TRP A 145 -0.51 -15.06 -12.89
C TRP A 145 -1.73 -14.62 -12.07
N THR A 146 -2.85 -14.35 -12.69
CA THR A 146 -4.09 -13.92 -12.02
C THR A 146 -4.63 -14.95 -11.01
N LYS A 147 -4.11 -16.17 -10.99
CA LYS A 147 -4.43 -17.22 -10.02
C LYS A 147 -3.30 -17.49 -9.02
N VAL A 148 -2.15 -16.84 -9.16
CA VAL A 148 -0.97 -17.08 -8.32
C VAL A 148 -0.99 -16.19 -7.10
N GLY A 149 -0.74 -16.77 -5.92
CA GLY A 149 -0.62 -16.04 -4.67
C GLY A 149 -1.94 -15.64 -4.03
N LYS A 150 -3.02 -16.38 -4.26
CA LYS A 150 -4.29 -16.23 -3.55
C LYS A 150 -4.08 -16.59 -2.08
N GLY A 151 -4.41 -15.66 -1.19
CA GLY A 151 -4.39 -15.86 0.27
C GLY A 151 -5.79 -16.22 0.80
N VAL A 152 -6.01 -15.91 2.10
CA VAL A 152 -7.34 -16.00 2.69
C VAL A 152 -8.29 -15.01 2.01
N THR A 153 -9.57 -15.37 1.95
CA THR A 153 -10.59 -14.58 1.25
C THR A 153 -11.51 -13.81 2.19
N ASN A 154 -11.17 -13.76 3.48
CA ASN A 154 -11.83 -12.87 4.43
C ASN A 154 -11.07 -11.54 4.47
N TYR A 155 -11.77 -10.44 4.29
CA TYR A 155 -11.16 -9.11 4.17
C TYR A 155 -11.72 -8.17 5.22
N LEU A 156 -10.82 -7.43 5.88
CA LEU A 156 -11.18 -6.44 6.88
C LEU A 156 -10.51 -5.10 6.54
N SER A 157 -11.30 -4.05 6.48
CA SER A 157 -10.83 -2.67 6.34
C SER A 157 -11.58 -1.79 7.32
N VAL A 158 -10.88 -0.92 8.01
CA VAL A 158 -11.51 0.12 8.83
C VAL A 158 -11.74 1.38 7.99
N PRO A 159 -12.71 2.23 8.36
CA PRO A 159 -12.88 3.53 7.71
C PRO A 159 -11.65 4.41 7.95
N ASP A 160 -11.42 5.38 7.07
CA ASP A 160 -10.22 6.23 7.13
C ASP A 160 -10.54 7.67 6.73
N LEU A 161 -9.63 8.60 7.02
CA LEU A 161 -9.74 10.03 6.78
C LEU A 161 -10.99 10.62 7.47
N PRO A 162 -10.94 10.85 8.80
CA PRO A 162 -12.06 11.42 9.54
C PRO A 162 -12.38 12.83 9.04
N LEU A 163 -13.66 13.10 8.82
CA LEU A 163 -14.21 14.39 8.38
C LEU A 163 -14.74 15.24 9.52
N ASP A 164 -14.74 14.69 10.73
CA ASP A 164 -15.14 15.40 11.95
C ASP A 164 -14.19 15.08 13.11
N THR A 165 -14.18 15.97 14.10
CA THR A 165 -13.34 15.83 15.30
C THR A 165 -13.75 14.69 16.23
N LYS A 166 -14.95 14.14 16.05
CA LYS A 166 -15.48 13.02 16.85
C LYS A 166 -15.15 11.66 16.23
N GLY A 167 -14.63 11.62 14.99
CA GLY A 167 -14.37 10.37 14.27
C GLY A 167 -15.64 9.57 14.01
N THR A 168 -16.74 10.24 13.65
CA THR A 168 -18.03 9.63 13.33
C THR A 168 -18.33 9.61 11.84
N LYS A 169 -17.64 10.45 11.06
CA LYS A 169 -17.74 10.53 9.60
C LYS A 169 -16.37 10.34 8.99
N PHE A 170 -16.30 9.57 7.93
CA PHE A 170 -15.04 9.26 7.24
C PHE A 170 -15.20 9.45 5.74
N ALA A 171 -14.17 9.96 5.09
CA ALA A 171 -14.12 10.08 3.63
C ALA A 171 -14.02 8.72 2.94
N VAL A 172 -13.39 7.76 3.60
CA VAL A 172 -13.09 6.44 3.04
C VAL A 172 -13.81 5.37 3.84
N PRO A 173 -14.69 4.55 3.20
CA PRO A 173 -15.45 3.52 3.88
C PRO A 173 -14.59 2.32 4.28
N GLY A 174 -14.98 1.67 5.38
CA GLY A 174 -14.45 0.40 5.85
C GLY A 174 -15.52 -0.68 5.92
N GLY A 175 -15.11 -1.93 6.12
CA GLY A 175 -16.05 -3.03 6.31
C GLY A 175 -15.37 -4.40 6.29
N TYR A 176 -16.19 -5.41 6.52
CA TYR A 176 -15.78 -6.81 6.51
C TYR A 176 -16.47 -7.59 5.38
N ILE A 177 -15.70 -8.42 4.71
CA ILE A 177 -16.15 -9.29 3.62
C ILE A 177 -15.69 -10.71 3.94
N LYS A 178 -16.62 -11.65 4.10
CA LYS A 178 -16.33 -13.06 4.36
C LYS A 178 -16.31 -13.85 3.07
N GLY A 179 -15.30 -14.71 2.90
CA GLY A 179 -15.21 -15.62 1.76
C GLY A 179 -15.09 -14.95 0.39
N GLY A 180 -14.77 -13.64 0.34
CA GLY A 180 -14.76 -12.88 -0.92
C GLY A 180 -16.14 -12.48 -1.43
N ASP A 181 -17.20 -12.76 -0.68
CA ASP A 181 -18.58 -12.41 -1.04
C ASP A 181 -18.84 -10.92 -0.81
N LEU A 182 -18.80 -10.12 -1.88
CA LEU A 182 -19.07 -8.68 -1.83
C LEU A 182 -20.54 -8.39 -1.49
N ALA A 183 -21.49 -9.28 -1.77
CA ALA A 183 -22.90 -9.08 -1.44
C ALA A 183 -23.13 -9.22 0.08
N GLY A 184 -22.31 -10.03 0.75
CA GLY A 184 -22.32 -10.17 2.22
C GLY A 184 -21.50 -9.11 2.96
N TYR A 185 -21.11 -8.01 2.30
CA TYR A 185 -20.37 -6.91 2.92
C TYR A 185 -21.07 -6.36 4.15
N LYS A 186 -20.32 -6.23 5.25
CA LYS A 186 -20.76 -5.61 6.48
C LYS A 186 -19.99 -4.31 6.72
N PRO A 187 -20.63 -3.14 6.68
CA PRO A 187 -19.93 -1.88 6.89
C PRO A 187 -19.39 -1.78 8.32
N ILE A 188 -18.24 -1.13 8.46
CA ILE A 188 -17.66 -0.65 9.72
C ILE A 188 -17.66 0.86 9.63
N THR A 189 -18.39 1.53 10.49
CA THR A 189 -18.70 2.95 10.37
C THR A 189 -17.80 3.85 11.19
N SER A 190 -17.13 3.30 12.21
CA SER A 190 -16.18 4.03 13.06
C SER A 190 -15.24 3.05 13.77
N PHE A 191 -14.20 3.57 14.41
CA PHE A 191 -13.32 2.77 15.28
C PHE A 191 -14.01 2.27 16.56
N ASN A 192 -15.09 2.94 16.97
CA ASN A 192 -15.92 2.56 18.11
C ASN A 192 -17.14 1.72 17.72
N ASP A 193 -17.26 1.37 16.43
CA ASP A 193 -18.29 0.46 15.97
C ASP A 193 -18.24 -0.85 16.77
N ALA A 194 -19.35 -1.22 17.40
CA ALA A 194 -19.42 -2.40 18.27
C ALA A 194 -19.06 -3.68 17.51
N TYR A 195 -19.50 -3.80 16.24
CA TYR A 195 -19.18 -4.95 15.40
C TYR A 195 -17.67 -5.07 15.19
N PHE A 196 -16.98 -3.96 14.92
CA PHE A 196 -15.52 -3.97 14.77
C PHE A 196 -14.82 -4.28 16.09
N ARG A 197 -15.15 -3.52 17.13
CA ARG A 197 -14.52 -3.60 18.45
C ARG A 197 -14.65 -4.98 19.07
N ASP A 198 -15.85 -5.56 19.03
CA ASP A 198 -16.14 -6.84 19.68
C ASP A 198 -15.62 -8.04 18.85
N GLY A 199 -15.38 -7.83 17.55
CA GLY A 199 -14.86 -8.87 16.65
C GLY A 199 -13.36 -9.09 16.73
N VAL A 200 -12.58 -8.09 17.17
CA VAL A 200 -11.12 -8.20 17.24
C VAL A 200 -10.70 -9.10 18.41
N GLN A 201 -9.91 -10.11 18.11
CA GLN A 201 -9.41 -11.08 19.07
C GLN A 201 -7.92 -11.36 18.82
N GLU A 202 -7.17 -11.68 19.87
CA GLU A 202 -5.76 -12.05 19.79
C GLU A 202 -5.54 -13.45 20.32
N SER A 203 -5.02 -14.37 19.50
CA SER A 203 -4.66 -15.71 19.88
C SER A 203 -3.21 -15.76 20.38
N VAL A 204 -2.98 -16.41 21.51
CA VAL A 204 -1.65 -16.71 22.05
C VAL A 204 -1.24 -18.16 21.86
N LYS A 205 -1.95 -18.90 21.02
CA LYS A 205 -1.72 -20.34 20.79
C LYS A 205 -0.25 -20.64 20.47
N HIS A 206 0.38 -19.82 19.62
CA HIS A 206 1.75 -19.98 19.17
C HIS A 206 2.70 -18.90 19.70
N ALA A 207 2.24 -18.11 20.66
CA ALA A 207 3.03 -17.05 21.25
C ALA A 207 3.36 -17.34 22.72
N TRP A 208 4.55 -16.90 23.17
CA TRP A 208 5.05 -17.14 24.52
C TRP A 208 4.36 -16.27 25.57
N TYR A 209 3.05 -16.47 25.71
CA TYR A 209 2.25 -15.86 26.75
C TYR A 209 1.49 -16.95 27.53
N LYS A 210 1.23 -16.68 28.81
CA LYS A 210 0.40 -17.52 29.65
C LYS A 210 -1.05 -17.53 29.11
N GLY A 211 -1.66 -18.69 29.14
CA GLY A 211 -3.01 -18.86 28.61
C GLY A 211 -3.03 -19.74 27.36
N GLY A 212 -4.22 -20.13 27.01
CA GLY A 212 -4.39 -21.27 26.15
C GLY A 212 -4.95 -20.97 24.79
N LYS A 213 -5.85 -21.81 24.38
CA LYS A 213 -6.33 -22.02 23.02
C LYS A 213 -7.34 -20.97 22.52
N GLY A 214 -7.76 -20.02 23.35
CA GLY A 214 -8.75 -19.01 22.99
C GLY A 214 -8.12 -17.71 22.51
N ALA A 215 -8.76 -17.06 21.56
CA ALA A 215 -8.49 -15.68 21.21
C ALA A 215 -9.30 -14.77 22.14
N LEU A 216 -8.65 -13.77 22.75
CA LEU A 216 -9.29 -12.81 23.64
C LEU A 216 -9.21 -11.41 23.01
N HIS A 217 -10.22 -10.60 23.31
CA HIS A 217 -10.17 -9.18 22.98
C HIS A 217 -8.97 -8.52 23.71
N PRO A 218 -8.20 -7.62 23.05
CA PRO A 218 -7.01 -7.00 23.65
C PRO A 218 -7.24 -6.35 25.02
N TYR A 219 -8.43 -5.79 25.27
CA TYR A 219 -8.80 -5.15 26.54
C TYR A 219 -9.41 -6.12 27.58
N LYS A 220 -9.68 -7.37 27.21
CA LYS A 220 -10.32 -8.35 28.10
C LYS A 220 -9.35 -9.43 28.60
N GLY A 221 -8.20 -9.56 27.96
CA GLY A 221 -7.20 -10.56 28.27
C GLY A 221 -5.96 -9.96 28.91
N GLU A 222 -5.43 -10.63 29.93
CA GLU A 222 -4.10 -10.31 30.46
C GLU A 222 -3.03 -10.78 29.49
N THR A 223 -2.01 -9.94 29.27
CA THR A 223 -0.81 -10.30 28.54
C THR A 223 0.29 -10.62 29.56
N VAL A 224 0.47 -11.90 29.87
CA VAL A 224 1.48 -12.38 30.80
C VAL A 224 2.57 -13.12 30.01
N PRO A 225 3.78 -12.58 29.86
CA PRO A 225 4.89 -13.27 29.18
C PRO A 225 5.25 -14.58 29.86
N GLN A 226 5.42 -15.63 29.06
CA GLN A 226 5.88 -16.93 29.52
C GLN A 226 6.70 -17.61 28.40
N TYR A 227 8.00 -17.53 28.49
CA TYR A 227 8.89 -18.22 27.57
C TYR A 227 8.93 -19.72 27.90
N THR A 228 8.75 -20.57 26.90
CA THR A 228 8.70 -22.04 27.03
C THR A 228 9.56 -22.73 25.98
N ASP A 229 10.63 -22.10 25.54
CA ASP A 229 11.48 -22.52 24.43
C ASP A 229 10.77 -22.63 23.08
N PHE A 230 11.54 -22.78 22.02
CA PHE A 230 11.04 -22.88 20.65
C PHE A 230 10.43 -24.27 20.40
N GLN A 231 9.22 -24.28 19.89
CA GLN A 231 8.50 -25.51 19.54
C GLN A 231 7.82 -25.34 18.17
N ASP A 232 8.24 -26.11 17.16
CA ASP A 232 7.72 -26.00 15.78
C ASP A 232 6.19 -26.03 15.68
N ASN A 233 5.57 -26.95 16.42
CA ASN A 233 4.11 -27.12 16.44
C ASN A 233 3.46 -26.51 17.68
N GLY A 234 4.23 -25.82 18.51
CA GLY A 234 3.79 -25.20 19.74
C GLY A 234 3.96 -23.68 19.74
N LYS A 235 4.69 -23.18 20.74
CA LYS A 235 5.00 -21.75 20.87
C LYS A 235 6.36 -21.45 20.26
N TYR A 236 6.41 -20.48 19.32
CA TYR A 236 7.62 -20.16 18.55
C TYR A 236 7.84 -18.66 18.36
N SER A 237 6.99 -17.80 18.92
CA SER A 237 7.06 -16.37 18.68
C SER A 237 6.59 -15.57 19.89
N TRP A 238 6.96 -14.30 19.97
CA TRP A 238 6.34 -13.30 20.85
C TRP A 238 5.14 -12.60 20.22
N VAL A 239 4.90 -12.83 18.93
CA VAL A 239 3.80 -12.21 18.19
C VAL A 239 2.51 -12.98 18.40
N LYS A 240 1.48 -12.31 18.93
CA LYS A 240 0.12 -12.84 18.98
C LYS A 240 -0.51 -12.82 17.59
N SER A 241 -1.44 -13.73 17.34
CA SER A 241 -2.16 -13.82 16.06
C SER A 241 -3.53 -13.15 16.19
N PRO A 242 -3.74 -11.96 15.60
CA PRO A 242 -5.06 -11.33 15.60
C PRO A 242 -6.01 -12.07 14.66
N THR A 243 -7.27 -12.15 15.06
CA THR A 243 -8.39 -12.71 14.28
C THR A 243 -9.58 -11.76 14.38
N PHE A 244 -10.57 -11.95 13.51
CA PHE A 244 -11.82 -11.20 13.54
C PHE A 244 -12.99 -12.18 13.59
N TYR A 245 -13.71 -12.19 14.71
CA TYR A 245 -14.71 -13.24 15.03
C TYR A 245 -14.19 -14.66 14.82
N GLY A 246 -12.93 -14.90 15.19
CA GLY A 246 -12.27 -16.20 15.04
C GLY A 246 -11.74 -16.50 13.62
N ASP A 247 -12.10 -15.72 12.62
CA ASP A 247 -11.60 -15.87 11.25
C ASP A 247 -10.22 -15.21 11.09
N THR A 248 -9.34 -15.86 10.34
CA THR A 248 -8.14 -15.21 9.81
C THR A 248 -8.56 -14.26 8.70
N VAL A 249 -8.15 -13.01 8.79
CA VAL A 249 -8.52 -11.97 7.82
C VAL A 249 -7.30 -11.38 7.13
N GLN A 250 -7.46 -11.02 5.88
CA GLN A 250 -6.53 -10.20 5.15
C GLN A 250 -6.89 -8.72 5.32
N VAL A 251 -5.92 -7.92 5.72
CA VAL A 251 -6.02 -6.45 5.81
C VAL A 251 -5.13 -5.80 4.75
N GLY A 252 -5.24 -4.50 4.58
CA GLY A 252 -4.39 -3.73 3.68
C GLY A 252 -5.07 -3.37 2.35
N PRO A 253 -4.29 -3.02 1.31
CA PRO A 253 -4.84 -2.40 0.09
C PRO A 253 -5.92 -3.21 -0.60
N LEU A 254 -5.77 -4.54 -0.73
CA LEU A 254 -6.80 -5.36 -1.37
C LEU A 254 -8.10 -5.36 -0.56
N ALA A 255 -8.03 -5.54 0.76
CA ALA A 255 -9.21 -5.50 1.62
C ALA A 255 -9.92 -4.14 1.50
N ARG A 256 -9.15 -3.05 1.46
CA ARG A 256 -9.66 -1.69 1.29
C ARG A 256 -10.38 -1.52 -0.04
N VAL A 257 -9.77 -1.91 -1.16
CA VAL A 257 -10.38 -1.79 -2.50
C VAL A 257 -11.64 -2.64 -2.63
N LEU A 258 -11.67 -3.85 -2.06
CA LEU A 258 -12.86 -4.69 -2.05
C LEU A 258 -13.99 -4.09 -1.18
N ALA A 259 -13.66 -3.52 -0.03
CA ALA A 259 -14.64 -2.79 0.79
C ALA A 259 -15.17 -1.55 0.04
N TRP A 260 -14.31 -0.83 -0.70
CA TRP A 260 -14.74 0.29 -1.54
C TRP A 260 -15.67 -0.15 -2.66
N ALA A 261 -15.38 -1.29 -3.30
CA ALA A 261 -16.25 -1.83 -4.34
C ALA A 261 -17.62 -2.21 -3.78
N ALA A 262 -17.66 -2.86 -2.63
CA ALA A 262 -18.91 -3.22 -1.96
C ALA A 262 -19.70 -2.00 -1.46
N ALA A 263 -19.01 -0.99 -0.94
CA ALA A 263 -19.60 0.28 -0.50
C ALA A 263 -19.94 1.25 -1.66
N LYS A 264 -19.58 0.91 -2.90
CA LYS A 264 -19.74 1.79 -4.10
C LYS A 264 -19.03 3.15 -3.94
N TYR A 265 -17.85 3.14 -3.33
CA TYR A 265 -17.03 4.34 -3.16
C TYR A 265 -16.43 4.79 -4.49
N GLU A 266 -17.01 5.84 -5.07
CA GLU A 266 -16.75 6.28 -6.46
C GLU A 266 -15.27 6.57 -6.73
N PRO A 267 -14.51 7.35 -5.92
CA PRO A 267 -13.11 7.64 -6.23
C PRO A 267 -12.25 6.37 -6.34
N GLY A 268 -12.46 5.42 -5.43
CA GLY A 268 -11.75 4.13 -5.47
C GLY A 268 -12.12 3.28 -6.70
N LEU A 269 -13.40 3.24 -7.05
CA LEU A 269 -13.88 2.50 -8.23
C LEU A 269 -13.37 3.09 -9.54
N ARG A 270 -13.30 4.39 -9.65
CA ARG A 270 -12.77 5.08 -10.84
C ARG A 270 -11.30 4.70 -11.08
N HIS A 271 -10.45 4.74 -10.05
CA HIS A 271 -9.06 4.33 -10.18
C HIS A 271 -8.91 2.82 -10.43
N LEU A 272 -9.74 1.99 -9.83
CA LEU A 272 -9.76 0.54 -10.09
C LEU A 272 -10.10 0.25 -11.56
N ASN A 273 -11.16 0.84 -12.07
CA ASN A 273 -11.58 0.68 -13.46
C ASN A 273 -10.50 1.20 -14.44
N ARG A 274 -9.82 2.29 -14.09
CA ARG A 274 -8.69 2.82 -14.89
C ARG A 274 -7.54 1.81 -14.98
N VAL A 275 -7.11 1.21 -13.87
CA VAL A 275 -6.02 0.22 -13.85
C VAL A 275 -6.41 -1.03 -14.63
N ILE A 276 -7.60 -1.57 -14.38
CA ILE A 276 -8.09 -2.77 -15.08
C ILE A 276 -8.20 -2.48 -16.58
N GLY A 277 -8.81 -1.36 -16.97
CA GLY A 277 -8.98 -0.99 -18.39
C GLY A 277 -7.65 -0.82 -19.13
N MET A 278 -6.65 -0.22 -18.51
CA MET A 278 -5.29 -0.14 -19.07
C MET A 278 -4.67 -1.53 -19.23
N ALA A 279 -4.75 -2.38 -18.21
CA ALA A 279 -4.19 -3.73 -18.26
C ALA A 279 -4.90 -4.59 -19.33
N GLU A 280 -6.22 -4.54 -19.44
CA GLU A 280 -7.00 -5.22 -20.48
C GLU A 280 -6.62 -4.74 -21.88
N SER A 281 -6.43 -3.44 -22.06
CA SER A 281 -6.02 -2.86 -23.33
C SER A 281 -4.66 -3.36 -23.79
N ILE A 282 -3.72 -3.54 -22.87
CA ILE A 282 -2.36 -4.05 -23.16
C ILE A 282 -2.37 -5.57 -23.35
N ALA A 283 -3.02 -6.30 -22.46
CA ALA A 283 -3.10 -7.77 -22.49
C ALA A 283 -3.99 -8.31 -23.61
N LYS A 284 -4.84 -7.46 -24.21
CA LYS A 284 -5.85 -7.84 -25.20
C LYS A 284 -6.81 -8.93 -24.72
N THR A 285 -7.06 -8.98 -23.41
CA THR A 285 -7.95 -9.94 -22.77
C THR A 285 -8.67 -9.31 -21.59
N LYS A 286 -9.86 -9.83 -21.27
CA LYS A 286 -10.61 -9.41 -20.10
C LYS A 286 -9.97 -9.91 -18.81
N ILE A 287 -9.90 -9.06 -17.81
CA ILE A 287 -9.37 -9.37 -16.48
C ILE A 287 -10.55 -9.47 -15.51
N PRO A 288 -10.88 -10.69 -15.03
CA PRO A 288 -11.98 -10.85 -14.08
C PRO A 288 -11.63 -10.24 -12.73
N LEU A 289 -12.64 -9.76 -12.00
CA LEU A 289 -12.43 -9.21 -10.64
C LEU A 289 -11.76 -10.20 -9.67
N ASP A 290 -11.98 -11.52 -9.88
CA ASP A 290 -11.31 -12.55 -9.08
C ASP A 290 -9.77 -12.50 -9.19
N ALA A 291 -9.23 -11.92 -10.28
CA ALA A 291 -7.79 -11.68 -10.43
C ALA A 291 -7.20 -10.75 -9.36
N LEU A 292 -8.01 -9.91 -8.72
CA LEU A 292 -7.59 -9.06 -7.61
C LEU A 292 -7.08 -9.86 -6.41
N HIS A 293 -7.54 -11.10 -6.23
CA HIS A 293 -7.08 -11.98 -5.15
C HIS A 293 -5.65 -12.52 -5.34
N SER A 294 -5.05 -12.31 -6.52
CA SER A 294 -3.68 -12.72 -6.84
C SER A 294 -2.62 -11.78 -6.28
N THR A 295 -1.35 -12.15 -6.38
CA THR A 295 -0.21 -11.28 -6.08
C THR A 295 -0.25 -10.00 -6.93
N ILE A 296 -0.51 -10.13 -8.23
CA ILE A 296 -0.60 -9.00 -9.16
C ILE A 296 -1.78 -8.10 -8.78
N GLY A 297 -2.93 -8.70 -8.44
CA GLY A 297 -4.10 -7.97 -7.98
C GLY A 297 -3.86 -7.15 -6.72
N ARG A 298 -3.03 -7.64 -5.79
CA ARG A 298 -2.62 -6.87 -4.59
C ARG A 298 -1.76 -5.68 -4.95
N HIS A 299 -0.87 -5.80 -5.94
CA HIS A 299 -0.11 -4.66 -6.45
C HIS A 299 -1.03 -3.63 -7.11
N ALA A 300 -1.99 -4.08 -7.92
CA ALA A 300 -3.01 -3.21 -8.50
C ALA A 300 -3.82 -2.48 -7.43
N ALA A 301 -4.31 -3.20 -6.42
CA ALA A 301 -5.05 -2.61 -5.31
C ALA A 301 -4.23 -1.55 -4.55
N ARG A 302 -2.92 -1.79 -4.34
CA ARG A 302 -2.03 -0.80 -3.70
C ARG A 302 -1.89 0.46 -4.54
N ALA A 303 -1.75 0.35 -5.85
CA ALA A 303 -1.68 1.51 -6.74
C ALA A 303 -3.00 2.29 -6.73
N VAL A 304 -4.14 1.60 -6.74
CA VAL A 304 -5.48 2.21 -6.63
C VAL A 304 -5.62 2.98 -5.32
N VAL A 305 -5.18 2.40 -4.20
CA VAL A 305 -5.20 3.09 -2.89
C VAL A 305 -4.32 4.34 -2.94
N CYS A 306 -3.10 4.25 -3.48
CA CYS A 306 -2.21 5.42 -3.60
C CYS A 306 -2.86 6.52 -4.44
N ALA A 307 -3.47 6.20 -5.59
CA ALA A 307 -4.13 7.17 -6.44
C ALA A 307 -5.32 7.84 -5.74
N SER A 308 -6.15 7.06 -5.05
CA SER A 308 -7.26 7.61 -4.28
C SER A 308 -6.80 8.50 -3.12
N MET A 309 -5.69 8.15 -2.45
CA MET A 309 -5.17 8.94 -1.32
C MET A 309 -4.56 10.26 -1.80
N VAL A 310 -3.79 10.30 -2.88
CA VAL A 310 -3.26 11.57 -3.40
C VAL A 310 -4.37 12.48 -3.90
N GLU A 311 -5.42 11.95 -4.49
CA GLU A 311 -6.61 12.73 -4.87
C GLU A 311 -7.31 13.34 -3.64
N ASN A 312 -7.50 12.56 -2.58
CA ASN A 312 -8.05 13.08 -1.32
C ASN A 312 -7.16 14.19 -0.73
N LEU A 313 -5.83 14.04 -0.79
CA LEU A 313 -4.90 15.06 -0.31
C LEU A 313 -4.97 16.36 -1.15
N GLN A 314 -5.24 16.26 -2.47
CA GLN A 314 -5.40 17.44 -3.31
C GLN A 314 -6.70 18.21 -3.05
N GLN A 315 -7.72 17.53 -2.52
CA GLN A 315 -9.02 18.13 -2.20
C GLN A 315 -9.04 18.81 -0.82
N GLN A 316 -8.14 18.47 0.08
CA GLN A 316 -8.01 19.07 1.42
C GLN A 316 -7.10 20.31 1.41
#